data_1ff60b0a0bb9adbd324837a15cabd55d
#
_entry.id   1ff60b0a0bb9adbd324837a15cabd55d
#
_cell.length_a   1.000
_cell.length_b   1.000
_cell.length_c   1.000
_cell.angle_alpha   90.00
_cell.angle_beta   90.00
_cell.angle_gamma   90.00
#
_symmetry.space_group_name_H-M   'P 1'
#
loop_
_entity.id
_entity.type
_entity.pdbx_description
1 polymer ?
#
loop_
_entity_poly.entity_id
_entity_poly.type
_entity_poly.pdbx_seq_one_letter_code
_entity_poly.pdbx_strand_id
1 'polypeptide(L)'
;MARSFGAAGGEHLHRVLGRRDLILLFIVAVANLNLVPPIAASGPTALWLWFFAFLLFFWPQGASVTELSQKWPGEGGIYLWAKRSFGEKHGFLAGWTYWLTNVVYLPTVVLSCVGVGFYVLGPAARKLSDKPVVTGVSAILVILFLMAINIRGLRLGKWVNNLGGVATAVGAAVLCGLAILIERHHASSLHLSQLKPAALDWRVLTAFGTICYSLVGLDLASIMGGEIKDPKRNLSISILIGGLAAGAIYLGTTVSMLVAMPGEQIGVLAGILQAISIMSEQTHLSIVIVPLALLECLAILGTASAWFAGAARLPFVAGVDRYLPQQMGLLHRRYGTPYVSLIVFAIMSSLLILMSFLGVTVSEAYLTLLDLCVILQLLPSAYLFGALLKHAWKAQDPLHASRAYLITNALLGLLATAIGVGVAFVPSHLVTSIWAFELKLLAGCALVFGAAFFFYYRSSSERVEVMAVGTTGT
;
A
#
# COMPACT_ATOMS: atom_id res chain seq x y z
N MET A 1 3.86 2.92 37.27
CA MET A 1 2.50 2.34 37.26
C MET A 1 1.97 2.42 35.84
N ALA A 2 1.95 1.30 35.13
CA ALA A 2 1.41 1.21 33.77
C ALA A 2 -0.13 1.23 33.88
N ARG A 3 -0.75 2.37 33.59
CA ARG A 3 -2.20 2.39 33.36
C ARG A 3 -2.47 1.58 32.11
N SER A 4 -3.16 0.47 32.29
CA SER A 4 -3.75 -0.34 31.22
C SER A 4 -4.52 0.57 30.26
N PHE A 5 -4.30 0.40 28.96
CA PHE A 5 -5.14 0.97 27.89
C PHE A 5 -6.53 0.33 27.99
N GLY A 6 -7.37 0.91 28.81
CA GLY A 6 -8.74 0.51 29.01
C GLY A 6 -9.45 1.58 29.82
N ALA A 7 -10.53 2.09 29.23
CA ALA A 7 -11.53 2.94 29.85
C ALA A 7 -11.41 4.45 29.63
N ALA A 8 -11.70 4.85 28.37
CA ALA A 8 -12.65 5.93 28.21
C ALA A 8 -13.79 5.34 27.35
N GLY A 9 -14.91 4.91 28.01
CA GLY A 9 -16.14 4.44 27.38
C GLY A 9 -15.99 3.16 26.55
N GLY A 10 -16.30 2.01 27.08
CA GLY A 10 -16.48 0.64 26.61
C GLY A 10 -16.74 0.27 25.13
N GLU A 11 -16.20 0.97 24.16
CA GLU A 11 -16.34 0.63 22.74
C GLU A 11 -15.13 -0.15 22.26
N HIS A 12 -15.22 -1.47 22.25
CA HIS A 12 -14.20 -2.36 21.69
C HIS A 12 -14.48 -2.67 20.22
N LEU A 13 -13.43 -2.67 19.38
CA LEU A 13 -13.53 -3.15 18.02
C LEU A 13 -13.91 -4.64 17.98
N HIS A 14 -14.78 -5.01 17.03
CA HIS A 14 -15.25 -6.39 16.92
C HIS A 14 -14.20 -7.29 16.29
N ARG A 15 -13.79 -8.38 16.97
CA ARG A 15 -12.85 -9.39 16.44
C ARG A 15 -13.53 -10.26 15.39
N VAL A 16 -13.30 -9.97 14.11
CA VAL A 16 -13.95 -10.62 12.97
C VAL A 16 -12.98 -11.33 12.03
N LEU A 17 -11.66 -11.01 12.07
CA LEU A 17 -10.66 -11.53 11.14
C LEU A 17 -10.08 -12.86 11.61
N GLY A 18 -10.35 -13.95 10.88
CA GLY A 18 -9.73 -15.25 11.06
C GLY A 18 -8.49 -15.45 10.18
N ARG A 19 -7.84 -16.63 10.28
CA ARG A 19 -6.61 -16.94 9.51
C ARG A 19 -6.82 -16.82 7.98
N ARG A 20 -7.92 -17.34 7.45
CA ARG A 20 -8.22 -17.25 6.01
C ARG A 20 -8.42 -15.81 5.57
N ASP A 21 -9.15 -15.02 6.38
CA ASP A 21 -9.36 -13.59 6.11
C ASP A 21 -8.02 -12.84 6.09
N LEU A 22 -7.07 -13.18 7.00
CA LEU A 22 -5.74 -12.57 7.05
C LEU A 22 -4.87 -12.95 5.83
N ILE A 23 -4.87 -14.21 5.41
CA ILE A 23 -4.12 -14.64 4.22
C ILE A 23 -4.63 -13.88 2.98
N LEU A 24 -5.95 -13.81 2.78
CA LEU A 24 -6.54 -13.07 1.67
C LEU A 24 -6.31 -11.56 1.80
N LEU A 25 -6.32 -11.03 3.03
CA LEU A 25 -5.98 -9.63 3.29
C LEU A 25 -4.52 -9.34 2.88
N PHE A 26 -3.57 -10.22 3.21
CA PHE A 26 -2.18 -10.04 2.78
C PHE A 26 -2.02 -10.16 1.26
N ILE A 27 -2.72 -11.10 0.62
CA ILE A 27 -2.71 -11.20 -0.84
C ILE A 27 -3.22 -9.90 -1.45
N VAL A 28 -4.38 -9.39 -1.01
CA VAL A 28 -4.99 -8.19 -1.59
C VAL A 28 -4.27 -6.90 -1.19
N ALA A 29 -3.64 -6.86 -0.01
CA ALA A 29 -2.93 -5.67 0.45
C ALA A 29 -1.51 -5.57 -0.15
N VAL A 30 -0.81 -6.70 -0.27
CA VAL A 30 0.55 -6.74 -0.83
C VAL A 30 0.52 -6.86 -2.35
N ALA A 31 -0.26 -7.81 -2.94
CA ALA A 31 -0.26 -8.01 -4.38
C ALA A 31 -1.10 -6.96 -5.11
N ASN A 32 -0.61 -5.73 -5.14
CA ASN A 32 -1.24 -4.60 -5.80
C ASN A 32 -1.01 -4.66 -7.31
N LEU A 33 -1.91 -5.28 -8.07
CA LEU A 33 -1.75 -5.50 -9.50
C LEU A 33 -1.55 -4.20 -10.30
N ASN A 34 -2.14 -3.08 -9.88
CA ASN A 34 -1.96 -1.78 -10.50
C ASN A 34 -0.51 -1.24 -10.44
N LEU A 35 0.36 -1.80 -9.59
CA LEU A 35 1.77 -1.43 -9.50
C LEU A 35 2.68 -2.26 -10.41
N VAL A 36 2.19 -3.38 -10.97
CA VAL A 36 3.00 -4.25 -11.82
C VAL A 36 3.34 -3.60 -13.17
N PRO A 37 2.40 -2.92 -13.88
CA PRO A 37 2.70 -2.33 -15.18
C PRO A 37 3.86 -1.33 -15.18
N PRO A 38 3.94 -0.32 -14.29
CA PRO A 38 5.07 0.60 -14.27
C PRO A 38 6.41 -0.09 -13.94
N ILE A 39 6.39 -1.20 -13.19
CA ILE A 39 7.59 -2.00 -12.88
C ILE A 39 7.99 -2.83 -14.11
N ALA A 40 7.04 -3.53 -14.73
CA ALA A 40 7.28 -4.36 -15.91
C ALA A 40 7.75 -3.52 -17.12
N ALA A 41 7.36 -2.24 -17.20
CA ALA A 41 7.84 -1.28 -18.19
C ALA A 41 9.37 -1.10 -18.17
N SER A 42 10.05 -1.40 -17.04
CA SER A 42 11.51 -1.44 -16.94
C SER A 42 12.15 -2.66 -17.65
N GLY A 43 11.34 -3.51 -18.28
CA GLY A 43 11.78 -4.67 -19.04
C GLY A 43 12.27 -5.83 -18.16
N PRO A 44 13.03 -6.81 -18.74
CA PRO A 44 13.47 -8.02 -18.06
C PRO A 44 14.30 -7.79 -16.80
N THR A 45 14.98 -6.65 -16.68
CA THR A 45 15.77 -6.27 -15.50
C THR A 45 14.89 -6.13 -14.25
N ALA A 46 13.59 -5.84 -14.40
CA ALA A 46 12.62 -5.81 -13.31
C ALA A 46 12.59 -7.11 -12.49
N LEU A 47 12.87 -8.27 -13.11
CA LEU A 47 12.90 -9.56 -12.43
C LEU A 47 14.03 -9.65 -11.40
N TRP A 48 15.19 -9.11 -11.71
CA TRP A 48 16.30 -8.99 -10.76
C TRP A 48 16.00 -8.02 -9.63
N LEU A 49 15.35 -6.90 -9.95
CA LEU A 49 14.96 -5.93 -8.94
C LEU A 49 13.91 -6.52 -7.98
N TRP A 50 12.96 -7.31 -8.47
CA TRP A 50 12.03 -8.09 -7.63
C TRP A 50 12.78 -9.02 -6.70
N PHE A 51 13.73 -9.83 -7.22
CA PHE A 51 14.51 -10.76 -6.41
C PHE A 51 15.25 -10.05 -5.28
N PHE A 52 15.97 -8.96 -5.59
CA PHE A 52 16.70 -8.20 -4.58
C PHE A 52 15.76 -7.51 -3.59
N ALA A 53 14.64 -6.96 -4.02
CA ALA A 53 13.67 -6.33 -3.13
C ALA A 53 12.99 -7.36 -2.20
N PHE A 54 12.71 -8.59 -2.67
CA PHE A 54 12.25 -9.66 -1.80
C PHE A 54 13.26 -9.99 -0.70
N LEU A 55 14.54 -10.09 -1.06
CA LEU A 55 15.60 -10.43 -0.13
C LEU A 55 15.93 -9.29 0.84
N LEU A 56 16.03 -8.06 0.32
CA LEU A 56 16.55 -6.90 1.08
C LEU A 56 15.47 -6.09 1.78
N PHE A 57 14.21 -6.18 1.35
CA PHE A 57 13.11 -5.38 1.91
C PHE A 57 11.97 -6.25 2.45
N PHE A 58 11.41 -7.14 1.62
CA PHE A 58 10.20 -7.89 1.98
C PHE A 58 10.42 -8.91 3.10
N TRP A 59 11.47 -9.74 2.98
CA TRP A 59 11.83 -10.68 4.02
C TRP A 59 12.14 -10.00 5.35
N PRO A 60 12.98 -8.93 5.39
CA PRO A 60 13.17 -8.10 6.57
C PRO A 60 11.88 -7.50 7.14
N GLN A 61 10.94 -7.07 6.29
CA GLN A 61 9.64 -6.56 6.75
C GLN A 61 8.85 -7.64 7.47
N GLY A 62 8.77 -8.85 6.91
CA GLY A 62 8.10 -9.99 7.54
C GLY A 62 8.70 -10.35 8.90
N ALA A 63 10.04 -10.38 9.01
CA ALA A 63 10.74 -10.59 10.28
C ALA A 63 10.42 -9.50 11.31
N SER A 64 10.43 -8.24 10.87
CA SER A 64 10.16 -7.07 11.72
C SER A 64 8.73 -7.08 12.26
N VAL A 65 7.75 -7.27 11.36
CA VAL A 65 6.32 -7.30 11.73
C VAL A 65 6.04 -8.46 12.69
N THR A 66 6.60 -9.64 12.41
CA THR A 66 6.42 -10.82 13.26
C THR A 66 6.97 -10.60 14.67
N GLU A 67 8.22 -10.14 14.80
CA GLU A 67 8.88 -9.90 16.10
C GLU A 67 8.17 -8.79 16.90
N LEU A 68 7.95 -7.63 16.26
CA LEU A 68 7.38 -6.46 16.94
C LEU A 68 5.90 -6.64 17.30
N SER A 69 5.12 -7.38 16.51
CA SER A 69 3.72 -7.71 16.84
C SER A 69 3.61 -8.62 18.04
N GLN A 70 4.55 -9.54 18.22
CA GLN A 70 4.59 -10.42 19.38
C GLN A 70 5.05 -9.68 20.64
N LYS A 71 6.02 -8.78 20.48
CA LYS A 71 6.55 -7.95 21.57
C LYS A 71 5.54 -6.90 22.05
N TRP A 72 4.92 -6.21 21.12
CA TRP A 72 4.00 -5.12 21.39
C TRP A 72 2.68 -5.32 20.62
N PRO A 73 1.84 -6.26 21.06
CA PRO A 73 0.53 -6.44 20.47
C PRO A 73 -0.35 -5.23 20.75
N GLY A 74 -1.20 -4.88 19.80
CA GLY A 74 -2.15 -3.76 19.92
C GLY A 74 -2.51 -3.16 18.58
N GLU A 75 -3.38 -2.15 18.61
CA GLU A 75 -3.75 -1.38 17.43
C GLU A 75 -2.71 -0.32 17.10
N GLY A 76 -2.63 0.03 15.82
CA GLY A 76 -1.74 1.08 15.33
C GLY A 76 -0.41 0.59 14.76
N GLY A 77 -0.05 -0.70 14.90
CA GLY A 77 1.12 -1.29 14.26
C GLY A 77 2.37 -0.41 14.31
N ILE A 78 2.82 0.10 13.16
CA ILE A 78 4.02 0.95 13.02
C ILE A 78 3.96 2.20 13.93
N TYR A 79 2.79 2.83 14.09
CA TYR A 79 2.62 3.95 15.02
C TYR A 79 3.04 3.57 16.44
N LEU A 80 2.51 2.44 16.93
CA LEU A 80 2.78 1.94 18.28
C LEU A 80 4.26 1.57 18.47
N TRP A 81 4.84 0.89 17.47
CA TRP A 81 6.23 0.44 17.52
C TRP A 81 7.22 1.61 17.47
N ALA A 82 6.97 2.60 16.61
CA ALA A 82 7.77 3.83 16.57
C ALA A 82 7.64 4.64 17.87
N LYS A 83 6.42 4.77 18.42
CA LYS A 83 6.15 5.46 19.70
C LYS A 83 6.91 4.81 20.85
N ARG A 84 6.86 3.50 20.97
CA ARG A 84 7.55 2.73 22.04
C ARG A 84 9.06 2.72 21.86
N SER A 85 9.54 2.73 20.63
CA SER A 85 10.98 2.68 20.35
C SER A 85 11.64 4.05 20.45
N PHE A 86 11.01 5.11 19.91
CA PHE A 86 11.65 6.42 19.72
C PHE A 86 10.94 7.58 20.43
N GLY A 87 9.78 7.31 21.01
CA GLY A 87 8.98 8.31 21.71
C GLY A 87 7.80 8.83 20.89
N GLU A 88 6.98 9.67 21.54
CA GLU A 88 5.68 10.10 21.03
C GLU A 88 5.74 10.83 19.68
N LYS A 89 6.70 11.75 19.52
CA LYS A 89 6.89 12.52 18.27
C LYS A 89 7.12 11.60 17.08
N HIS A 90 7.99 10.60 17.24
CA HIS A 90 8.32 9.64 16.20
C HIS A 90 7.16 8.70 15.89
N GLY A 91 6.42 8.27 16.91
CA GLY A 91 5.18 7.51 16.73
C GLY A 91 4.16 8.27 15.90
N PHE A 92 3.90 9.53 16.31
CA PHE A 92 2.98 10.39 15.56
C PHE A 92 3.43 10.58 14.11
N LEU A 93 4.71 10.88 13.86
CA LEU A 93 5.24 11.10 12.51
C LEU A 93 5.13 9.84 11.64
N ALA A 94 5.45 8.67 12.18
CA ALA A 94 5.31 7.39 11.47
C ALA A 94 3.85 7.09 11.09
N GLY A 95 2.92 7.26 12.02
CA GLY A 95 1.50 7.06 11.78
C GLY A 95 0.91 8.08 10.80
N TRP A 96 1.30 9.36 10.93
CA TRP A 96 0.87 10.45 10.07
C TRP A 96 1.29 10.24 8.61
N THR A 97 2.57 9.95 8.37
CA THR A 97 3.09 9.71 7.02
C THR A 97 2.48 8.47 6.40
N TYR A 98 2.34 7.38 7.16
CA TYR A 98 1.65 6.17 6.72
C TYR A 98 0.21 6.45 6.30
N TRP A 99 -0.54 7.22 7.10
CA TRP A 99 -1.91 7.59 6.76
C TRP A 99 -1.99 8.45 5.51
N LEU A 100 -1.17 9.52 5.43
CA LEU A 100 -1.18 10.40 4.26
C LEU A 100 -0.69 9.73 2.99
N THR A 101 0.27 8.80 3.07
CA THR A 101 0.61 7.97 1.92
C THR A 101 -0.62 7.28 1.34
N ASN A 102 -1.45 6.71 2.20
CA ASN A 102 -2.66 6.02 1.75
C ASN A 102 -3.73 6.99 1.21
N VAL A 103 -3.81 8.21 1.73
CA VAL A 103 -4.67 9.28 1.19
C VAL A 103 -4.24 9.65 -0.24
N VAL A 104 -2.93 9.68 -0.52
CA VAL A 104 -2.37 9.94 -1.86
C VAL A 104 -2.50 8.71 -2.77
N TYR A 105 -2.36 7.51 -2.21
CA TYR A 105 -2.41 6.24 -2.96
C TYR A 105 -3.83 5.87 -3.41
N LEU A 106 -4.86 6.12 -2.60
CA LEU A 106 -6.23 5.76 -2.96
C LEU A 106 -6.68 6.33 -4.33
N PRO A 107 -6.40 7.60 -4.69
CA PRO A 107 -6.59 8.11 -6.03
C PRO A 107 -5.97 7.26 -7.14
N THR A 108 -4.71 6.83 -6.99
CA THR A 108 -4.03 6.04 -8.02
C THR A 108 -4.71 4.69 -8.25
N VAL A 109 -5.04 3.99 -7.17
CA VAL A 109 -5.75 2.70 -7.21
C VAL A 109 -7.11 2.84 -7.87
N VAL A 110 -7.87 3.87 -7.48
CA VAL A 110 -9.22 4.07 -7.99
C VAL A 110 -9.22 4.53 -9.44
N LEU A 111 -8.24 5.35 -9.86
CA LEU A 111 -8.07 5.71 -11.28
C LEU A 111 -7.76 4.48 -12.15
N SER A 112 -6.90 3.57 -11.68
CA SER A 112 -6.67 2.28 -12.36
C SER A 112 -7.95 1.45 -12.43
N CYS A 113 -8.73 1.36 -11.34
CA CYS A 113 -10.01 0.65 -11.31
C CYS A 113 -10.99 1.20 -12.36
N VAL A 114 -11.10 2.52 -12.47
CA VAL A 114 -11.96 3.19 -13.46
C VAL A 114 -11.48 2.92 -14.89
N GLY A 115 -10.17 2.97 -15.13
CA GLY A 115 -9.57 2.64 -16.43
C GLY A 115 -9.91 1.21 -16.87
N VAL A 116 -9.72 0.23 -15.97
CA VAL A 116 -10.10 -1.17 -16.19
C VAL A 116 -11.62 -1.29 -16.41
N GLY A 117 -12.43 -0.58 -15.62
CA GLY A 117 -13.89 -0.57 -15.76
C GLY A 117 -14.36 -0.08 -17.14
N PHE A 118 -13.77 0.98 -17.66
CA PHE A 118 -14.05 1.45 -19.02
C PHE A 118 -13.63 0.43 -20.08
N TYR A 119 -12.59 -0.34 -19.84
CA TYR A 119 -12.18 -1.42 -20.73
C TYR A 119 -13.24 -2.52 -20.82
N VAL A 120 -13.85 -2.91 -19.69
CA VAL A 120 -14.94 -3.89 -19.63
C VAL A 120 -16.18 -3.44 -20.41
N LEU A 121 -16.48 -2.13 -20.35
CA LEU A 121 -17.65 -1.54 -21.03
C LEU A 121 -17.50 -1.45 -22.57
N GLY A 122 -16.33 -1.81 -23.09
CA GLY A 122 -16.08 -1.95 -24.52
C GLY A 122 -15.44 -0.72 -25.19
N PRO A 123 -15.23 -0.77 -26.54
CA PRO A 123 -14.40 0.22 -27.25
C PRO A 123 -14.90 1.66 -27.17
N ALA A 124 -16.23 1.86 -27.14
CA ALA A 124 -16.82 3.20 -27.02
C ALA A 124 -16.52 3.84 -25.65
N ALA A 125 -16.55 3.03 -24.58
CA ALA A 125 -16.27 3.49 -23.23
C ALA A 125 -14.76 3.74 -22.99
N ARG A 126 -13.88 3.02 -23.67
CA ARG A 126 -12.42 3.24 -23.59
C ARG A 126 -12.03 4.69 -23.96
N LYS A 127 -12.70 5.29 -24.94
CA LYS A 127 -12.50 6.70 -25.31
C LYS A 127 -12.90 7.68 -24.17
N LEU A 128 -13.69 7.22 -23.20
CA LEU A 128 -14.06 8.04 -22.05
C LEU A 128 -12.97 8.07 -20.99
N SER A 129 -12.10 7.04 -20.92
CA SER A 129 -10.97 7.01 -19.97
C SER A 129 -9.98 8.17 -20.18
N ASP A 130 -9.90 8.69 -21.40
CA ASP A 130 -9.03 9.82 -21.76
C ASP A 130 -9.64 11.18 -21.37
N LYS A 131 -10.91 11.20 -20.95
CA LYS A 131 -11.60 12.42 -20.53
C LYS A 131 -11.45 12.64 -19.01
N PRO A 132 -10.63 13.63 -18.57
CA PRO A 132 -10.33 13.83 -17.15
C PRO A 132 -11.57 13.97 -16.26
N VAL A 133 -12.58 14.72 -16.72
CA VAL A 133 -13.81 14.95 -15.96
C VAL A 133 -14.59 13.64 -15.73
N VAL A 134 -14.74 12.81 -16.77
CA VAL A 134 -15.49 11.55 -16.68
C VAL A 134 -14.75 10.58 -15.76
N THR A 135 -13.44 10.45 -15.94
CA THR A 135 -12.60 9.59 -15.12
C THR A 135 -12.56 10.06 -13.68
N GLY A 136 -12.44 11.37 -13.44
CA GLY A 136 -12.44 11.96 -12.11
C GLY A 136 -13.76 11.77 -11.36
N VAL A 137 -14.89 12.04 -12.01
CA VAL A 137 -16.22 11.83 -11.40
C VAL A 137 -16.44 10.34 -11.08
N SER A 138 -16.10 9.44 -12.01
CA SER A 138 -16.21 7.99 -11.79
C SER A 138 -15.32 7.54 -10.62
N ALA A 139 -14.11 8.05 -10.50
CA ALA A 139 -13.20 7.76 -9.40
C ALA A 139 -13.76 8.24 -8.04
N ILE A 140 -14.32 9.45 -7.98
CA ILE A 140 -14.96 9.97 -6.77
C ILE A 140 -16.15 9.10 -6.36
N LEU A 141 -16.98 8.66 -7.31
CA LEU A 141 -18.10 7.75 -7.02
C LEU A 141 -17.62 6.41 -6.44
N VAL A 142 -16.51 5.86 -6.95
CA VAL A 142 -15.90 4.64 -6.38
C VAL A 142 -15.39 4.90 -4.95
N ILE A 143 -14.75 6.05 -4.68
CA ILE A 143 -14.32 6.41 -3.31
C ILE A 143 -15.52 6.50 -2.37
N LEU A 144 -16.60 7.15 -2.76
CA LEU A 144 -17.81 7.27 -1.95
C LEU A 144 -18.46 5.91 -1.69
N PHE A 145 -18.46 5.02 -2.68
CA PHE A 145 -18.93 3.64 -2.53
C PHE A 145 -18.07 2.87 -1.50
N LEU A 146 -16.74 2.94 -1.62
CA LEU A 146 -15.81 2.31 -0.67
C LEU A 146 -15.99 2.87 0.75
N MET A 147 -16.16 4.18 0.89
CA MET A 147 -16.45 4.83 2.16
C MET A 147 -17.74 4.28 2.78
N ALA A 148 -18.81 4.20 2.01
CA ALA A 148 -20.11 3.72 2.50
C ALA A 148 -20.04 2.25 2.98
N ILE A 149 -19.33 1.39 2.25
CA ILE A 149 -19.12 -0.02 2.64
C ILE A 149 -18.31 -0.11 3.93
N ASN A 150 -17.20 0.64 4.03
CA ASN A 150 -16.30 0.57 5.17
C ASN A 150 -16.91 1.19 6.44
N ILE A 151 -17.77 2.21 6.31
CA ILE A 151 -18.54 2.74 7.44
C ILE A 151 -19.53 1.69 7.96
N ARG A 152 -20.23 0.93 7.07
CA ARG A 152 -21.16 -0.14 7.46
C ARG A 152 -20.51 -1.30 8.19
N GLY A 153 -19.19 -1.35 8.24
CA GLY A 153 -18.44 -2.20 9.12
C GLY A 153 -17.51 -3.18 8.43
N LEU A 154 -16.50 -3.61 9.17
CA LEU A 154 -15.47 -4.52 8.69
C LEU A 154 -16.04 -5.88 8.25
N ARG A 155 -17.22 -6.29 8.78
CA ARG A 155 -17.89 -7.53 8.35
C ARG A 155 -18.23 -7.49 6.85
N LEU A 156 -18.70 -6.34 6.33
CA LEU A 156 -18.97 -6.16 4.90
C LEU A 156 -17.65 -5.90 4.14
N GLY A 157 -16.78 -5.05 4.67
CA GLY A 157 -15.47 -4.73 4.08
C GLY A 157 -14.61 -5.98 3.88
N LYS A 158 -14.59 -6.93 4.83
CA LYS A 158 -13.82 -8.17 4.67
C LYS A 158 -14.29 -9.05 3.50
N TRP A 159 -15.59 -9.03 3.16
CA TRP A 159 -16.08 -9.75 1.97
C TRP A 159 -15.55 -9.14 0.69
N VAL A 160 -15.48 -7.81 0.61
CA VAL A 160 -14.86 -7.10 -0.53
C VAL A 160 -13.37 -7.44 -0.60
N ASN A 161 -12.66 -7.41 0.54
CA ASN A 161 -11.25 -7.76 0.61
C ASN A 161 -11.00 -9.23 0.24
N ASN A 162 -11.80 -10.16 0.77
CA ASN A 162 -11.67 -11.59 0.48
C ASN A 162 -11.94 -11.88 -1.01
N LEU A 163 -13.00 -11.27 -1.57
CA LEU A 163 -13.31 -11.40 -3.00
C LEU A 163 -12.18 -10.81 -3.86
N GLY A 164 -11.66 -9.65 -3.47
CA GLY A 164 -10.49 -9.04 -4.11
C GLY A 164 -9.27 -9.93 -4.05
N GLY A 165 -8.95 -10.52 -2.89
CA GLY A 165 -7.82 -11.45 -2.74
C GLY A 165 -7.94 -12.71 -3.60
N VAL A 166 -9.15 -13.28 -3.69
CA VAL A 166 -9.44 -14.41 -4.59
C VAL A 166 -9.31 -13.97 -6.05
N ALA A 167 -9.89 -12.81 -6.40
CA ALA A 167 -9.82 -12.28 -7.77
C ALA A 167 -8.37 -12.00 -8.20
N THR A 168 -7.53 -11.45 -7.30
CA THR A 168 -6.10 -11.26 -7.53
C THR A 168 -5.39 -12.57 -7.82
N ALA A 169 -5.61 -13.60 -6.99
CA ALA A 169 -4.96 -14.90 -7.13
C ALA A 169 -5.41 -15.62 -8.42
N VAL A 170 -6.71 -15.65 -8.69
CA VAL A 170 -7.28 -16.29 -9.88
C VAL A 170 -6.89 -15.55 -11.15
N GLY A 171 -6.98 -14.20 -11.16
CA GLY A 171 -6.59 -13.37 -12.30
C GLY A 171 -5.12 -13.57 -12.66
N ALA A 172 -4.22 -13.52 -11.67
CA ALA A 172 -2.80 -13.78 -11.86
C ALA A 172 -2.53 -15.22 -12.37
N ALA A 173 -3.21 -16.22 -11.83
CA ALA A 173 -3.06 -17.60 -12.27
C ALA A 173 -3.48 -17.80 -13.74
N VAL A 174 -4.60 -17.19 -14.15
CA VAL A 174 -5.07 -17.25 -15.55
C VAL A 174 -4.11 -16.50 -16.47
N LEU A 175 -3.63 -15.32 -16.05
CA LEU A 175 -2.64 -14.55 -16.81
C LEU A 175 -1.34 -15.34 -17.02
N CYS A 176 -0.84 -16.02 -15.97
CA CYS A 176 0.31 -16.91 -16.07
C CYS A 176 0.02 -18.12 -17.00
N GLY A 177 -1.19 -18.66 -16.95
CA GLY A 177 -1.62 -19.73 -17.85
C GLY A 177 -1.59 -19.32 -19.31
N LEU A 178 -2.09 -18.12 -19.64
CA LEU A 178 -2.01 -17.55 -20.99
C LEU A 178 -0.55 -17.34 -21.43
N ALA A 179 0.30 -16.84 -20.55
CA ALA A 179 1.73 -16.66 -20.86
C ALA A 179 2.43 -17.99 -21.17
N ILE A 180 2.12 -19.06 -20.44
CA ILE A 180 2.64 -20.42 -20.72
C ILE A 180 2.15 -20.92 -22.08
N LEU A 181 0.90 -20.64 -22.46
CA LEU A 181 0.39 -21.02 -23.78
C LEU A 181 1.12 -20.28 -24.91
N ILE A 182 1.37 -18.98 -24.72
CA ILE A 182 2.16 -18.18 -25.68
C ILE A 182 3.58 -18.76 -25.82
N GLU A 183 4.28 -18.99 -24.71
CA GLU A 183 5.65 -19.52 -24.72
C GLU A 183 5.77 -20.87 -25.45
N ARG A 184 4.71 -21.70 -25.40
CA ARG A 184 4.69 -23.02 -26.04
C ARG A 184 4.31 -22.99 -27.54
N HIS A 185 3.50 -22.06 -27.96
CA HIS A 185 2.84 -22.10 -29.30
C HIS A 185 3.11 -20.89 -30.16
N HIS A 186 3.64 -19.81 -29.61
CA HIS A 186 3.86 -18.52 -30.28
C HIS A 186 5.24 -17.97 -29.94
N ALA A 187 5.66 -16.92 -30.63
CA ALA A 187 6.90 -16.22 -30.34
C ALA A 187 6.72 -15.33 -29.09
N SER A 188 7.45 -15.66 -28.02
CA SER A 188 7.54 -14.86 -26.81
C SER A 188 8.35 -13.60 -27.04
N SER A 189 7.93 -12.49 -26.43
CA SER A 189 8.73 -11.24 -26.41
C SER A 189 9.90 -11.33 -25.40
N LEU A 190 9.83 -12.24 -24.43
CA LEU A 190 10.87 -12.46 -23.43
C LEU A 190 11.84 -13.56 -23.88
N HIS A 191 13.11 -13.21 -24.08
CA HIS A 191 14.15 -14.18 -24.40
C HIS A 191 15.11 -14.38 -23.22
N LEU A 192 15.58 -15.62 -23.00
CA LEU A 192 16.54 -15.97 -21.93
C LEU A 192 17.81 -15.14 -21.98
N SER A 193 18.26 -14.70 -23.17
CA SER A 193 19.40 -13.81 -23.32
C SER A 193 19.23 -12.43 -22.68
N GLN A 194 17.99 -11.96 -22.57
CA GLN A 194 17.63 -10.68 -21.96
C GLN A 194 17.58 -10.73 -20.42
N LEU A 195 17.60 -11.93 -19.83
CA LEU A 195 17.67 -12.13 -18.39
C LEU A 195 19.07 -11.91 -17.81
N LYS A 196 20.07 -11.71 -18.66
CA LYS A 196 21.41 -11.30 -18.15
C LYS A 196 21.27 -9.92 -17.47
N PRO A 197 21.90 -9.73 -16.29
CA PRO A 197 21.92 -8.41 -15.68
C PRO A 197 22.51 -7.40 -16.68
N ALA A 198 21.65 -6.54 -17.23
CA ALA A 198 22.13 -5.40 -17.99
C ALA A 198 22.91 -4.47 -17.05
N ALA A 199 23.80 -3.64 -17.61
CA ALA A 199 24.43 -2.60 -16.81
C ALA A 199 23.33 -1.82 -16.07
N LEU A 200 23.48 -1.66 -14.76
CA LEU A 200 22.53 -0.97 -13.91
C LEU A 200 22.43 0.49 -14.39
N ASP A 201 21.42 0.77 -15.20
CA ASP A 201 21.05 2.14 -15.55
C ASP A 201 20.23 2.74 -14.39
N TRP A 202 20.49 4.00 -14.04
CA TRP A 202 19.73 4.75 -13.03
C TRP A 202 18.22 4.73 -13.28
N ARG A 203 17.82 4.75 -14.54
CA ARG A 203 16.40 4.68 -14.96
C ARG A 203 15.73 3.36 -14.59
N VAL A 204 16.46 2.26 -14.61
CA VAL A 204 15.97 0.96 -14.18
C VAL A 204 15.93 0.88 -12.66
N LEU A 205 16.88 1.51 -11.97
CA LEU A 205 16.90 1.56 -10.52
C LEU A 205 15.69 2.30 -9.92
N THR A 206 15.05 3.24 -10.64
CA THR A 206 13.82 3.90 -10.15
C THR A 206 12.73 2.91 -9.84
N ALA A 207 12.61 1.82 -10.62
CA ALA A 207 11.66 0.75 -10.36
C ALA A 207 11.89 0.04 -9.01
N PHE A 208 13.12 0.05 -8.45
CA PHE A 208 13.39 -0.56 -7.15
C PHE A 208 12.62 0.12 -6.02
N GLY A 209 12.51 1.45 -6.02
CA GLY A 209 11.70 2.19 -5.05
C GLY A 209 10.22 1.81 -5.12
N THR A 210 9.67 1.76 -6.34
CA THR A 210 8.29 1.33 -6.60
C THR A 210 8.07 -0.13 -6.20
N ILE A 211 9.05 -1.02 -6.42
CA ILE A 211 8.99 -2.41 -5.98
C ILE A 211 8.99 -2.49 -4.46
N CYS A 212 9.88 -1.80 -3.75
CA CYS A 212 9.88 -1.76 -2.29
C CYS A 212 8.54 -1.26 -1.76
N TYR A 213 7.98 -0.20 -2.37
CA TYR A 213 6.67 0.31 -2.02
C TYR A 213 5.55 -0.73 -2.26
N SER A 214 5.55 -1.43 -3.40
CA SER A 214 4.53 -2.43 -3.70
C SER A 214 4.57 -3.64 -2.76
N LEU A 215 5.72 -3.94 -2.17
CA LEU A 215 5.91 -5.00 -1.19
C LEU A 215 5.50 -4.60 0.25
N VAL A 216 5.12 -3.35 0.49
CA VAL A 216 4.53 -2.93 1.78
C VAL A 216 3.14 -3.51 1.93
N GLY A 217 2.77 -3.86 3.17
CA GLY A 217 1.40 -4.32 3.48
C GLY A 217 1.33 -5.45 4.51
N LEU A 218 2.45 -6.09 4.83
CA LEU A 218 2.49 -7.09 5.90
C LEU A 218 2.17 -6.49 7.29
N ASP A 219 2.43 -5.22 7.47
CA ASP A 219 2.14 -4.44 8.66
C ASP A 219 0.67 -4.02 8.77
N LEU A 220 -0.10 -4.03 7.67
CA LEU A 220 -1.50 -3.61 7.64
C LEU A 220 -2.37 -4.40 8.64
N ALA A 221 -2.16 -5.71 8.74
CA ALA A 221 -2.89 -6.53 9.70
C ALA A 221 -2.53 -6.18 11.15
N SER A 222 -1.30 -5.73 11.44
CA SER A 222 -0.92 -5.32 12.79
C SER A 222 -1.57 -3.99 13.20
N ILE A 223 -1.88 -3.11 12.24
CA ILE A 223 -2.67 -1.90 12.48
C ILE A 223 -4.09 -2.25 12.93
N MET A 224 -4.63 -3.36 12.41
CA MET A 224 -5.95 -3.90 12.72
C MET A 224 -5.92 -4.95 13.84
N GLY A 225 -4.89 -4.95 14.69
CA GLY A 225 -4.62 -5.99 15.69
C GLY A 225 -5.79 -6.30 16.64
N GLY A 226 -6.59 -5.29 17.00
CA GLY A 226 -7.78 -5.43 17.84
C GLY A 226 -8.93 -6.21 17.19
N GLU A 227 -8.96 -6.30 15.85
CA GLU A 227 -10.01 -6.98 15.08
C GLU A 227 -9.63 -8.42 14.69
N ILE A 228 -8.40 -8.88 15.02
CA ILE A 228 -7.89 -10.22 14.71
C ILE A 228 -8.28 -11.21 15.81
N LYS A 229 -8.77 -12.38 15.38
CA LYS A 229 -8.98 -13.55 16.26
C LYS A 229 -7.65 -14.24 16.49
N ASP A 230 -7.27 -14.45 17.76
CA ASP A 230 -6.01 -15.10 18.17
C ASP A 230 -4.78 -14.57 17.38
N PRO A 231 -4.40 -13.28 17.58
CA PRO A 231 -3.40 -12.62 16.74
C PRO A 231 -2.03 -13.29 16.81
N LYS A 232 -1.60 -13.80 17.97
CA LYS A 232 -0.29 -14.44 18.14
C LYS A 232 -0.09 -15.65 17.22
N ARG A 233 -1.14 -16.46 17.04
CA ARG A 233 -1.08 -17.68 16.24
C ARG A 233 -1.35 -17.42 14.74
N ASN A 234 -2.34 -16.57 14.47
CA ASN A 234 -2.82 -16.40 13.11
C ASN A 234 -1.95 -15.44 12.30
N LEU A 235 -1.33 -14.42 12.92
CA LEU A 235 -0.60 -13.38 12.18
C LEU A 235 0.65 -13.94 11.50
N SER A 236 1.56 -14.61 12.24
CA SER A 236 2.84 -15.08 11.68
C SER A 236 2.66 -16.07 10.52
N ILE A 237 1.72 -17.03 10.67
CA ILE A 237 1.44 -18.01 9.59
C ILE A 237 0.82 -17.31 8.37
N SER A 238 -0.07 -16.35 8.61
CA SER A 238 -0.72 -15.62 7.52
C SER A 238 0.25 -14.70 6.78
N ILE A 239 1.21 -14.08 7.48
CA ILE A 239 2.30 -13.31 6.88
C ILE A 239 3.13 -14.19 5.95
N LEU A 240 3.52 -15.39 6.40
CA LEU A 240 4.35 -16.28 5.59
C LEU A 240 3.60 -16.73 4.33
N ILE A 241 2.38 -17.27 4.49
CA ILE A 241 1.60 -17.81 3.37
C ILE A 241 1.18 -16.68 2.41
N GLY A 242 0.60 -15.61 2.94
CA GLY A 242 0.14 -14.48 2.14
C GLY A 242 1.28 -13.75 1.45
N GLY A 243 2.43 -13.61 2.12
CA GLY A 243 3.62 -13.00 1.57
C GLY A 243 4.24 -13.80 0.42
N LEU A 244 4.38 -15.13 0.58
CA LEU A 244 4.88 -15.99 -0.50
C LEU A 244 3.92 -16.00 -1.70
N ALA A 245 2.60 -16.04 -1.45
CA ALA A 245 1.61 -15.96 -2.50
C ALA A 245 1.68 -14.62 -3.25
N ALA A 246 1.79 -13.49 -2.54
CA ALA A 246 1.94 -12.18 -3.16
C ALA A 246 3.21 -12.09 -4.00
N GLY A 247 4.33 -12.64 -3.51
CA GLY A 247 5.58 -12.73 -4.26
C GLY A 247 5.46 -13.50 -5.57
N ALA A 248 4.81 -14.67 -5.52
CA ALA A 248 4.55 -15.48 -6.70
C ALA A 248 3.63 -14.75 -7.71
N ILE A 249 2.62 -14.04 -7.22
CA ILE A 249 1.71 -13.21 -8.04
C ILE A 249 2.50 -12.11 -8.75
N TYR A 250 3.32 -11.35 -8.04
CA TYR A 250 4.10 -10.26 -8.62
C TYR A 250 5.07 -10.74 -9.71
N LEU A 251 5.86 -11.78 -9.40
CA LEU A 251 6.80 -12.35 -10.36
C LEU A 251 6.07 -12.95 -11.58
N GLY A 252 5.03 -13.76 -11.33
CA GLY A 252 4.24 -14.38 -12.38
C GLY A 252 3.58 -13.36 -13.30
N THR A 253 2.95 -12.32 -12.74
CA THR A 253 2.29 -11.26 -13.51
C THR A 253 3.32 -10.44 -14.31
N THR A 254 4.48 -10.09 -13.71
CA THR A 254 5.56 -9.37 -14.40
C THR A 254 6.11 -10.18 -15.59
N VAL A 255 6.41 -11.47 -15.37
CA VAL A 255 6.86 -12.37 -16.44
C VAL A 255 5.81 -12.47 -17.54
N SER A 256 4.53 -12.65 -17.18
CA SER A 256 3.44 -12.78 -18.15
C SER A 256 3.30 -11.54 -19.04
N MET A 257 3.47 -10.35 -18.48
CA MET A 257 3.46 -9.11 -19.26
C MET A 257 4.65 -9.03 -20.21
N LEU A 258 5.85 -9.39 -19.75
CA LEU A 258 7.06 -9.39 -20.59
C LEU A 258 7.06 -10.47 -21.68
N VAL A 259 6.35 -11.59 -21.46
CA VAL A 259 6.09 -12.59 -22.51
C VAL A 259 5.17 -12.03 -23.58
N ALA A 260 4.13 -11.27 -23.18
CA ALA A 260 3.14 -10.71 -24.09
C ALA A 260 3.71 -9.58 -24.98
N MET A 261 4.58 -8.71 -24.40
CA MET A 261 5.10 -7.54 -25.13
C MET A 261 6.40 -7.01 -24.51
N PRO A 262 7.23 -6.28 -25.30
CA PRO A 262 8.41 -5.59 -24.77
C PRO A 262 8.03 -4.55 -23.70
N GLY A 263 8.92 -4.36 -22.68
CA GLY A 263 8.66 -3.45 -21.58
C GLY A 263 8.30 -2.03 -21.99
N GLU A 264 8.96 -1.50 -23.03
CA GLU A 264 8.75 -0.15 -23.57
C GLU A 264 7.31 0.09 -24.09
N GLN A 265 6.58 -0.97 -24.44
CA GLN A 265 5.21 -0.91 -24.96
C GLN A 265 4.17 -1.06 -23.86
N ILE A 266 4.58 -1.36 -22.62
CA ILE A 266 3.66 -1.56 -21.48
C ILE A 266 3.11 -0.22 -21.02
N GLY A 267 1.80 -0.05 -21.14
CA GLY A 267 1.08 1.11 -20.60
C GLY A 267 1.00 1.07 -19.09
N VAL A 268 1.36 2.17 -18.40
CA VAL A 268 1.45 2.21 -16.93
C VAL A 268 0.10 2.05 -16.21
N LEU A 269 -1.02 2.42 -16.83
CA LEU A 269 -2.36 2.38 -16.20
C LEU A 269 -3.13 1.08 -16.49
N ALA A 270 -3.04 0.56 -17.71
CA ALA A 270 -3.84 -0.58 -18.16
C ALA A 270 -2.98 -1.69 -18.79
N GLY A 271 -1.69 -1.77 -18.44
CA GLY A 271 -0.74 -2.70 -19.03
C GLY A 271 -1.12 -4.17 -18.84
N ILE A 272 -1.76 -4.54 -17.75
CA ILE A 272 -2.26 -5.91 -17.52
C ILE A 272 -3.34 -6.26 -18.55
N LEU A 273 -4.32 -5.38 -18.77
CA LEU A 273 -5.37 -5.61 -19.77
C LEU A 273 -4.82 -5.62 -21.20
N GLN A 274 -3.81 -4.77 -21.46
CA GLN A 274 -3.11 -4.76 -22.73
C GLN A 274 -2.45 -6.13 -22.97
N ALA A 275 -1.73 -6.69 -21.98
CA ALA A 275 -1.14 -8.02 -22.05
C ALA A 275 -2.20 -9.12 -22.24
N ILE A 276 -3.30 -9.05 -21.46
CA ILE A 276 -4.43 -9.99 -21.62
C ILE A 276 -5.00 -9.94 -23.04
N SER A 277 -5.22 -8.76 -23.60
CA SER A 277 -5.76 -8.62 -24.96
C SER A 277 -4.85 -9.24 -26.00
N ILE A 278 -3.54 -8.91 -25.96
CA ILE A 278 -2.55 -9.45 -26.89
C ILE A 278 -2.48 -10.98 -26.81
N MET A 279 -2.35 -11.53 -25.61
CA MET A 279 -2.26 -12.98 -25.42
C MET A 279 -3.55 -13.69 -25.78
N SER A 280 -4.72 -13.11 -25.49
CA SER A 280 -6.02 -13.69 -25.83
C SER A 280 -6.30 -13.69 -27.33
N GLU A 281 -5.86 -12.65 -28.05
CA GLU A 281 -5.95 -12.60 -29.50
C GLU A 281 -5.05 -13.66 -30.17
N GLN A 282 -3.80 -13.79 -29.71
CA GLN A 282 -2.86 -14.77 -30.23
C GLN A 282 -3.29 -16.22 -29.95
N THR A 283 -3.92 -16.49 -28.82
CA THR A 283 -4.40 -17.82 -28.44
C THR A 283 -5.82 -18.13 -28.90
N HIS A 284 -6.47 -17.21 -29.63
CA HIS A 284 -7.89 -17.29 -30.02
C HIS A 284 -8.87 -17.45 -28.82
N LEU A 285 -8.48 -17.01 -27.65
CA LEU A 285 -9.25 -17.07 -26.41
C LEU A 285 -9.85 -15.70 -26.00
N SER A 286 -10.29 -14.91 -26.99
CA SER A 286 -10.82 -13.54 -26.73
C SER A 286 -12.00 -13.50 -25.75
N ILE A 287 -12.69 -14.62 -25.53
CA ILE A 287 -13.78 -14.76 -24.55
C ILE A 287 -13.33 -14.52 -23.12
N VAL A 288 -12.04 -14.69 -22.79
CA VAL A 288 -11.50 -14.51 -21.44
C VAL A 288 -11.22 -13.04 -21.07
N ILE A 289 -11.19 -12.12 -22.04
CA ILE A 289 -10.83 -10.71 -21.84
C ILE A 289 -11.77 -10.04 -20.82
N VAL A 290 -13.08 -10.17 -21.03
CA VAL A 290 -14.07 -9.53 -20.14
C VAL A 290 -14.08 -10.15 -18.74
N PRO A 291 -14.11 -11.49 -18.56
CA PRO A 291 -13.97 -12.11 -17.25
C PRO A 291 -12.68 -11.69 -16.50
N LEU A 292 -11.54 -11.65 -17.18
CA LEU A 292 -10.28 -11.23 -16.56
C LEU A 292 -10.28 -9.75 -16.17
N ALA A 293 -10.83 -8.88 -17.02
CA ALA A 293 -10.99 -7.46 -16.69
C ALA A 293 -11.91 -7.26 -15.47
N LEU A 294 -12.99 -8.05 -15.33
CA LEU A 294 -13.84 -8.05 -14.15
C LEU A 294 -13.10 -8.53 -12.90
N LEU A 295 -12.29 -9.59 -13.01
CA LEU A 295 -11.44 -10.06 -11.90
C LEU A 295 -10.43 -9.00 -11.50
N GLU A 296 -9.82 -8.30 -12.45
CA GLU A 296 -8.89 -7.21 -12.16
C GLU A 296 -9.59 -6.04 -11.47
N CYS A 297 -10.79 -5.62 -11.93
CA CYS A 297 -11.60 -4.64 -11.22
C CYS A 297 -11.88 -5.04 -9.76
N LEU A 298 -12.27 -6.29 -9.54
CA LEU A 298 -12.53 -6.81 -8.19
C LEU A 298 -11.27 -6.86 -7.33
N ALA A 299 -10.12 -7.24 -7.91
CA ALA A 299 -8.83 -7.22 -7.25
C ALA A 299 -8.46 -5.80 -6.79
N ILE A 300 -8.54 -4.83 -7.68
CA ILE A 300 -8.22 -3.43 -7.40
C ILE A 300 -9.19 -2.83 -6.37
N LEU A 301 -10.50 -3.11 -6.46
CA LEU A 301 -11.49 -2.67 -5.47
C LEU A 301 -11.22 -3.29 -4.09
N GLY A 302 -10.81 -4.56 -4.04
CA GLY A 302 -10.40 -5.23 -2.81
C GLY A 302 -9.18 -4.56 -2.18
N THR A 303 -8.15 -4.29 -2.98
CA THR A 303 -6.95 -3.54 -2.58
C THR A 303 -7.33 -2.16 -2.02
N ALA A 304 -8.10 -1.38 -2.76
CA ALA A 304 -8.55 -0.06 -2.33
C ALA A 304 -9.33 -0.12 -1.02
N SER A 305 -10.23 -1.10 -0.86
CA SER A 305 -11.02 -1.29 0.38
C SER A 305 -10.13 -1.67 1.56
N ALA A 306 -9.15 -2.58 1.37
CA ALA A 306 -8.25 -3.04 2.43
C ALA A 306 -7.39 -1.88 2.97
N TRP A 307 -6.76 -1.12 2.08
CA TRP A 307 -5.93 0.02 2.45
C TRP A 307 -6.74 1.16 3.04
N PHE A 308 -7.91 1.47 2.46
CA PHE A 308 -8.82 2.49 2.99
C PHE A 308 -9.28 2.16 4.41
N ALA A 309 -9.71 0.91 4.63
CA ALA A 309 -10.14 0.45 5.95
C ALA A 309 -9.01 0.45 6.97
N GLY A 310 -7.84 -0.09 6.60
CA GLY A 310 -6.68 -0.20 7.50
C GLY A 310 -6.12 1.16 7.88
N ALA A 311 -5.81 1.99 6.89
CA ALA A 311 -5.17 3.29 7.12
C ALA A 311 -6.05 4.27 7.89
N ALA A 312 -7.38 4.22 7.74
CA ALA A 312 -8.31 5.08 8.49
C ALA A 312 -8.28 4.84 10.02
N ARG A 313 -7.69 3.73 10.48
CA ARG A 313 -7.52 3.46 11.92
C ARG A 313 -6.38 4.23 12.55
N LEU A 314 -5.41 4.69 11.77
CA LEU A 314 -4.29 5.49 12.29
C LEU A 314 -4.74 6.86 12.82
N PRO A 315 -5.55 7.67 12.10
CA PRO A 315 -6.12 8.90 12.66
C PRO A 315 -7.04 8.65 13.87
N PHE A 316 -7.74 7.49 13.90
CA PHE A 316 -8.53 7.09 15.06
C PHE A 316 -7.65 6.94 16.30
N VAL A 317 -6.54 6.19 16.21
CA VAL A 317 -5.59 6.03 17.33
C VAL A 317 -4.94 7.36 17.71
N ALA A 318 -4.54 8.17 16.72
CA ALA A 318 -3.95 9.50 16.97
C ALA A 318 -4.97 10.48 17.58
N GLY A 319 -6.27 10.36 17.26
CA GLY A 319 -7.34 11.13 17.88
C GLY A 319 -7.56 10.74 19.34
N VAL A 320 -7.53 9.43 19.66
CA VAL A 320 -7.57 8.94 21.05
C VAL A 320 -6.36 9.41 21.86
N ASP A 321 -5.17 9.45 21.25
CA ASP A 321 -3.95 9.99 21.85
C ASP A 321 -3.90 11.53 21.88
N ARG A 322 -4.94 12.21 21.38
CA ARG A 322 -5.10 13.68 21.36
C ARG A 322 -4.08 14.44 20.51
N TYR A 323 -3.48 13.83 19.51
CA TYR A 323 -2.66 14.53 18.51
C TYR A 323 -3.50 15.15 17.39
N LEU A 324 -4.65 14.56 17.11
CA LEU A 324 -5.64 15.03 16.15
C LEU A 324 -6.93 15.44 16.90
N PRO A 325 -7.84 16.16 16.23
CA PRO A 325 -9.14 16.49 16.82
C PRO A 325 -9.84 15.25 17.37
N GLN A 326 -10.42 15.35 18.57
CA GLN A 326 -11.05 14.20 19.26
C GLN A 326 -12.14 13.52 18.43
N GLN A 327 -12.75 14.25 17.49
CA GLN A 327 -13.75 13.72 16.56
C GLN A 327 -13.19 12.57 15.69
N MET A 328 -11.88 12.55 15.40
CA MET A 328 -11.22 11.47 14.68
C MET A 328 -11.26 10.14 15.46
N GLY A 329 -11.35 10.21 16.81
CA GLY A 329 -11.47 9.06 17.68
C GLY A 329 -12.90 8.53 17.85
N LEU A 330 -13.91 9.07 17.12
CA LEU A 330 -15.29 8.64 17.25
C LEU A 330 -15.57 7.38 16.46
N LEU A 331 -16.22 6.41 17.12
CA LEU A 331 -16.73 5.20 16.48
C LEU A 331 -18.24 5.36 16.15
N HIS A 332 -18.63 4.75 15.03
CA HIS A 332 -20.04 4.72 14.64
C HIS A 332 -20.83 3.84 15.61
N ARG A 333 -21.89 4.37 16.24
CA ARG A 333 -22.66 3.73 17.32
C ARG A 333 -23.15 2.31 16.98
N ARG A 334 -23.55 2.07 15.73
CA ARG A 334 -24.08 0.77 15.28
C ARG A 334 -23.00 -0.19 14.77
N TYR A 335 -21.96 0.33 14.10
CA TYR A 335 -21.02 -0.47 13.34
C TYR A 335 -19.63 -0.60 14.00
N GLY A 336 -19.32 0.21 15.03
CA GLY A 336 -18.02 0.21 15.71
C GLY A 336 -16.86 0.55 14.78
N THR A 337 -17.09 1.41 13.77
CA THR A 337 -16.08 1.81 12.79
C THR A 337 -15.69 3.27 12.97
N PRO A 338 -14.41 3.67 12.70
CA PRO A 338 -13.94 5.05 12.81
C PRO A 338 -14.47 5.90 11.64
N TYR A 339 -15.77 6.19 11.63
CA TYR A 339 -16.47 6.80 10.50
C TYR A 339 -15.98 8.20 10.16
N VAL A 340 -15.57 9.01 11.15
CA VAL A 340 -15.04 10.36 10.89
C VAL A 340 -13.72 10.28 10.15
N SER A 341 -12.81 9.39 10.58
CA SER A 341 -11.54 9.15 9.88
C SER A 341 -11.76 8.68 8.44
N LEU A 342 -12.74 7.78 8.21
CA LEU A 342 -13.09 7.31 6.86
C LEU A 342 -13.63 8.45 5.98
N ILE A 343 -14.49 9.32 6.51
CA ILE A 343 -15.04 10.47 5.78
C ILE A 343 -13.93 11.46 5.42
N VAL A 344 -13.08 11.83 6.38
CA VAL A 344 -11.96 12.76 6.13
C VAL A 344 -11.02 12.20 5.07
N PHE A 345 -10.69 10.92 5.16
CA PHE A 345 -9.87 10.23 4.16
C PHE A 345 -10.51 10.33 2.76
N ALA A 346 -11.79 9.99 2.63
CA ALA A 346 -12.51 10.05 1.35
C ALA A 346 -12.53 11.47 0.76
N ILE A 347 -12.76 12.49 1.59
CA ILE A 347 -12.77 13.90 1.16
C ILE A 347 -11.37 14.29 0.65
N MET A 348 -10.31 14.02 1.42
CA MET A 348 -8.94 14.37 1.02
C MET A 348 -8.53 13.67 -0.27
N SER A 349 -8.80 12.37 -0.42
CA SER A 349 -8.51 11.63 -1.65
C SER A 349 -9.31 12.13 -2.84
N SER A 350 -10.58 12.53 -2.64
CA SER A 350 -11.40 13.11 -3.70
C SER A 350 -10.89 14.48 -4.15
N LEU A 351 -10.42 15.31 -3.22
CA LEU A 351 -9.79 16.60 -3.54
C LEU A 351 -8.49 16.40 -4.33
N LEU A 352 -7.68 15.40 -3.99
CA LEU A 352 -6.45 15.06 -4.73
C LEU A 352 -6.77 14.64 -6.17
N ILE A 353 -7.85 13.87 -6.41
CA ILE A 353 -8.30 13.55 -7.76
C ILE A 353 -8.63 14.83 -8.53
N LEU A 354 -9.40 15.75 -7.95
CA LEU A 354 -9.74 17.02 -8.61
C LEU A 354 -8.51 17.85 -8.93
N MET A 355 -7.53 17.88 -8.03
CA MET A 355 -6.28 18.62 -8.21
C MET A 355 -5.33 17.96 -9.22
N SER A 356 -5.30 16.63 -9.31
CA SER A 356 -4.37 15.91 -10.18
C SER A 356 -4.63 16.13 -11.67
N PHE A 357 -5.84 16.50 -12.06
CA PHE A 357 -6.20 16.80 -13.45
C PHE A 357 -5.91 18.24 -13.92
N LEU A 358 -5.33 19.08 -13.07
CA LEU A 358 -4.98 20.45 -13.46
C LEU A 358 -3.69 20.46 -14.32
N GLY A 359 -3.85 20.46 -15.62
CA GLY A 359 -2.79 20.79 -16.58
C GLY A 359 -1.81 19.66 -16.95
N VAL A 360 -2.07 18.39 -16.60
CA VAL A 360 -1.20 17.25 -16.93
C VAL A 360 -1.99 16.06 -17.47
N THR A 361 -1.29 15.13 -18.14
CA THR A 361 -1.90 13.85 -18.56
C THR A 361 -2.24 12.98 -17.36
N VAL A 362 -3.22 12.07 -17.53
CA VAL A 362 -3.60 11.12 -16.48
C VAL A 362 -2.40 10.25 -16.07
N SER A 363 -1.58 9.84 -17.01
CA SER A 363 -0.38 9.02 -16.77
C SER A 363 0.70 9.77 -15.97
N GLU A 364 0.96 11.04 -16.28
CA GLU A 364 1.92 11.87 -15.53
C GLU A 364 1.42 12.14 -14.11
N ALA A 365 0.13 12.43 -13.94
CA ALA A 365 -0.50 12.60 -12.63
C ALA A 365 -0.39 11.32 -11.79
N TYR A 366 -0.66 10.16 -12.39
CA TYR A 366 -0.54 8.85 -11.74
C TYR A 366 0.90 8.60 -11.25
N LEU A 367 1.91 8.78 -12.11
CA LEU A 367 3.31 8.54 -11.75
C LEU A 367 3.80 9.50 -10.66
N THR A 368 3.48 10.79 -10.76
CA THR A 368 3.86 11.77 -9.73
C THR A 368 3.26 11.43 -8.36
N LEU A 369 1.98 11.03 -8.32
CA LEU A 369 1.34 10.58 -7.08
C LEU A 369 1.97 9.29 -6.57
N LEU A 370 2.35 8.37 -7.46
CA LEU A 370 3.00 7.11 -7.10
C LEU A 370 4.38 7.35 -6.47
N ASP A 371 5.22 8.20 -7.07
CA ASP A 371 6.55 8.50 -6.53
C ASP A 371 6.46 9.23 -5.17
N LEU A 372 5.48 10.12 -5.01
CA LEU A 372 5.20 10.72 -3.70
C LEU A 372 4.79 9.67 -2.67
N CYS A 373 3.97 8.68 -3.06
CA CYS A 373 3.63 7.54 -2.19
C CYS A 373 4.87 6.74 -1.79
N VAL A 374 5.77 6.46 -2.73
CA VAL A 374 7.03 5.74 -2.46
C VAL A 374 7.84 6.45 -1.38
N ILE A 375 8.07 7.77 -1.54
CA ILE A 375 8.85 8.56 -0.57
C ILE A 375 8.18 8.56 0.80
N LEU A 376 6.88 8.84 0.86
CA LEU A 376 6.14 8.96 2.11
C LEU A 376 6.01 7.61 2.86
N GLN A 377 5.85 6.49 2.13
CA GLN A 377 5.68 5.17 2.74
C GLN A 377 6.99 4.56 3.21
N LEU A 378 8.09 4.85 2.56
CA LEU A 378 9.39 4.31 2.98
C LEU A 378 9.89 4.93 4.30
N LEU A 379 9.36 6.10 4.72
CA LEU A 379 9.66 6.63 6.04
C LEU A 379 9.09 5.78 7.19
N PRO A 380 7.80 5.40 7.22
CA PRO A 380 7.29 4.40 8.17
C PRO A 380 8.08 3.09 8.15
N SER A 381 8.51 2.64 6.96
CA SER A 381 9.34 1.43 6.84
C SER A 381 10.70 1.61 7.54
N ALA A 382 11.32 2.79 7.44
CA ALA A 382 12.54 3.10 8.20
C ALA A 382 12.29 3.04 9.71
N TYR A 383 11.14 3.51 10.21
CA TYR A 383 10.76 3.37 11.61
C TYR A 383 10.54 1.92 12.01
N LEU A 384 9.94 1.09 11.14
CA LEU A 384 9.75 -0.34 11.36
C LEU A 384 11.10 -1.05 11.58
N PHE A 385 12.02 -0.89 10.62
CA PHE A 385 13.35 -1.51 10.70
C PHE A 385 14.20 -0.93 11.82
N GLY A 386 14.13 0.39 12.05
CA GLY A 386 14.80 1.05 13.16
C GLY A 386 14.30 0.57 14.53
N ALA A 387 12.99 0.33 14.68
CA ALA A 387 12.41 -0.22 15.90
C ALA A 387 12.88 -1.67 16.14
N LEU A 388 12.93 -2.49 15.08
CA LEU A 388 13.50 -3.84 15.17
C LEU A 388 14.97 -3.81 15.56
N LEU A 389 15.78 -2.96 14.93
CA LEU A 389 17.20 -2.81 15.25
C LEU A 389 17.41 -2.43 16.70
N LYS A 390 16.68 -1.41 17.18
CA LYS A 390 16.76 -0.95 18.57
C LYS A 390 16.32 -2.03 19.56
N HIS A 391 15.24 -2.76 19.24
CA HIS A 391 14.75 -3.86 20.06
C HIS A 391 15.79 -4.99 20.14
N ALA A 392 16.32 -5.45 19.00
CA ALA A 392 17.30 -6.52 18.96
C ALA A 392 18.65 -6.12 19.62
N TRP A 393 19.06 -4.85 19.46
CA TRP A 393 20.33 -4.36 20.04
C TRP A 393 20.29 -4.26 21.55
N LYS A 394 19.19 -3.69 22.09
CA LYS A 394 19.02 -3.45 23.54
C LYS A 394 18.26 -4.55 24.26
N ALA A 395 18.13 -5.75 23.66
CA ALA A 395 17.27 -6.81 24.18
C ALA A 395 17.54 -7.10 25.66
N GLN A 396 16.63 -6.61 26.49
CA GLN A 396 16.52 -6.96 27.93
C GLN A 396 15.52 -8.11 28.12
N ASP A 397 14.65 -8.34 27.14
CA ASP A 397 13.63 -9.38 27.12
C ASP A 397 13.99 -10.48 26.11
N PRO A 398 13.45 -11.70 26.26
CA PRO A 398 13.67 -12.78 25.31
C PRO A 398 13.19 -12.41 23.91
N LEU A 399 14.04 -12.64 22.91
CA LEU A 399 13.73 -12.47 21.48
C LEU A 399 13.09 -13.76 20.95
N HIS A 400 12.17 -13.63 20.00
CA HIS A 400 11.52 -14.78 19.36
C HIS A 400 12.40 -15.42 18.28
N ALA A 401 13.39 -14.66 17.76
CA ALA A 401 14.40 -15.14 16.85
C ALA A 401 15.82 -14.77 17.31
N SER A 402 16.86 -15.30 16.68
CA SER A 402 18.24 -14.99 17.06
C SER A 402 18.55 -13.51 16.86
N ARG A 403 19.34 -12.93 17.78
CA ARG A 403 19.74 -11.52 17.73
C ARG A 403 20.41 -11.15 16.41
N ALA A 404 21.34 -11.98 15.93
CA ALA A 404 22.05 -11.75 14.68
C ALA A 404 21.08 -11.70 13.49
N TYR A 405 20.13 -12.63 13.42
CA TYR A 405 19.10 -12.65 12.38
C TYR A 405 18.27 -11.35 12.37
N LEU A 406 17.81 -10.88 13.53
CA LEU A 406 17.00 -9.67 13.66
C LEU A 406 17.79 -8.42 13.28
N ILE A 407 19.04 -8.29 13.74
CA ILE A 407 19.92 -7.16 13.39
C ILE A 407 20.21 -7.15 11.89
N THR A 408 20.56 -8.29 11.31
CA THR A 408 20.83 -8.39 9.86
C THR A 408 19.61 -7.96 9.03
N ASN A 409 18.41 -8.47 9.37
CA ASN A 409 17.19 -8.08 8.68
C ASN A 409 16.88 -6.59 8.85
N ALA A 410 17.08 -6.02 10.04
CA ALA A 410 16.87 -4.59 10.27
C ALA A 410 17.79 -3.73 9.41
N LEU A 411 19.08 -4.09 9.30
CA LEU A 411 20.07 -3.36 8.50
C LEU A 411 19.79 -3.50 7.00
N LEU A 412 19.44 -4.70 6.52
CA LEU A 412 19.05 -4.92 5.12
C LEU A 412 17.82 -4.10 4.75
N GLY A 413 16.78 -4.10 5.61
CA GLY A 413 15.58 -3.31 5.39
C GLY A 413 15.85 -1.80 5.40
N LEU A 414 16.70 -1.30 6.29
CA LEU A 414 17.13 0.11 6.30
C LEU A 414 17.89 0.48 5.02
N LEU A 415 18.80 -0.37 4.57
CA LEU A 415 19.56 -0.16 3.34
C LEU A 415 18.63 -0.10 2.12
N ALA A 416 17.72 -1.09 1.98
CA ALA A 416 16.75 -1.10 0.89
C ALA A 416 15.83 0.13 0.92
N THR A 417 15.40 0.55 2.11
CA THR A 417 14.60 1.77 2.31
C THR A 417 15.37 3.02 1.86
N ALA A 418 16.63 3.15 2.25
CA ALA A 418 17.46 4.30 1.86
C ALA A 418 17.67 4.36 0.34
N ILE A 419 17.97 3.23 -0.30
CA ILE A 419 18.09 3.13 -1.76
C ILE A 419 16.74 3.51 -2.40
N GLY A 420 15.62 2.91 -1.94
CA GLY A 420 14.29 3.15 -2.49
C GLY A 420 13.88 4.62 -2.43
N VAL A 421 14.14 5.32 -1.31
CA VAL A 421 13.90 6.77 -1.19
C VAL A 421 14.80 7.56 -2.14
N GLY A 422 16.08 7.22 -2.22
CA GLY A 422 17.02 7.93 -3.09
C GLY A 422 16.64 7.87 -4.56
N VAL A 423 16.24 6.69 -5.05
CA VAL A 423 15.87 6.51 -6.46
C VAL A 423 14.48 7.07 -6.80
N ALA A 424 13.57 7.25 -5.82
CA ALA A 424 12.25 7.82 -6.06
C ALA A 424 12.28 9.32 -6.45
N PHE A 425 13.40 10.01 -6.25
CA PHE A 425 13.61 11.37 -6.74
C PHE A 425 14.12 11.42 -8.19
N VAL A 426 14.43 10.28 -8.82
CA VAL A 426 14.85 10.24 -10.22
C VAL A 426 13.60 10.14 -11.12
N PRO A 427 13.34 11.15 -11.99
CA PRO A 427 12.14 11.14 -12.80
C PRO A 427 12.15 10.04 -13.87
N SER A 428 11.01 9.41 -14.11
CA SER A 428 10.84 8.46 -15.21
C SER A 428 10.91 9.18 -16.57
N HIS A 429 11.14 8.41 -17.66
CA HIS A 429 11.20 8.95 -19.02
C HIS A 429 9.87 9.55 -19.53
N LEU A 430 8.75 9.31 -18.84
CA LEU A 430 7.42 9.85 -19.16
C LEU A 430 7.17 11.24 -18.57
N VAL A 431 8.09 11.74 -17.74
CA VAL A 431 7.98 13.06 -17.13
C VAL A 431 8.48 14.12 -18.11
N THR A 432 7.61 15.06 -18.46
CA THR A 432 7.91 16.12 -19.45
C THR A 432 8.84 17.20 -18.90
N SER A 433 8.74 17.54 -17.61
CA SER A 433 9.55 18.57 -16.97
C SER A 433 10.10 18.07 -15.64
N ILE A 434 11.43 17.85 -15.60
CA ILE A 434 12.15 17.39 -14.39
C ILE A 434 11.93 18.38 -13.23
N TRP A 435 12.09 19.67 -13.47
CA TRP A 435 11.92 20.71 -12.43
C TRP A 435 10.50 20.76 -11.87
N ALA A 436 9.48 20.63 -12.72
CA ALA A 436 8.10 20.61 -12.27
C ALA A 436 7.78 19.36 -11.45
N PHE A 437 8.35 18.22 -11.83
CA PHE A 437 8.21 16.96 -11.12
C PHE A 437 8.85 17.04 -9.72
N GLU A 438 10.13 17.43 -9.65
CA GLU A 438 10.83 17.56 -8.37
C GLU A 438 10.17 18.57 -7.44
N LEU A 439 9.72 19.73 -7.99
CA LEU A 439 9.01 20.74 -7.21
C LEU A 439 7.70 20.18 -6.63
N LYS A 440 6.92 19.42 -7.40
CA LYS A 440 5.69 18.77 -6.92
C LYS A 440 5.98 17.78 -5.79
N LEU A 441 7.03 16.94 -5.93
CA LEU A 441 7.43 16.00 -4.88
C LEU A 441 7.89 16.71 -3.61
N LEU A 442 8.77 17.70 -3.74
CA LEU A 442 9.27 18.47 -2.61
C LEU A 442 8.15 19.26 -1.91
N ALA A 443 7.26 19.89 -2.68
CA ALA A 443 6.10 20.60 -2.14
C ALA A 443 5.12 19.64 -1.43
N GLY A 444 4.87 18.46 -2.01
CA GLY A 444 4.07 17.41 -1.39
C GLY A 444 4.67 16.93 -0.06
N CYS A 445 5.96 16.64 -0.05
CA CYS A 445 6.67 16.28 1.19
C CYS A 445 6.64 17.40 2.22
N ALA A 446 6.92 18.64 1.82
CA ALA A 446 6.92 19.80 2.71
C ALA A 446 5.53 20.03 3.32
N LEU A 447 4.47 19.88 2.55
CA LEU A 447 3.09 19.98 3.02
C LEU A 447 2.78 18.86 4.05
N VAL A 448 3.15 17.62 3.76
CA VAL A 448 2.92 16.47 4.65
C VAL A 448 3.65 16.64 5.97
N PHE A 449 4.95 16.97 5.93
CA PHE A 449 5.75 17.14 7.14
C PHE A 449 5.40 18.44 7.90
N GLY A 450 5.13 19.54 7.19
CA GLY A 450 4.68 20.80 7.78
C GLY A 450 3.37 20.62 8.55
N ALA A 451 2.39 19.92 7.97
CA ALA A 451 1.15 19.60 8.64
C ALA A 451 1.37 18.67 9.86
N ALA A 452 2.27 17.67 9.75
CA ALA A 452 2.62 16.81 10.88
C ALA A 452 3.15 17.62 12.07
N PHE A 453 4.11 18.51 11.82
CA PHE A 453 4.69 19.35 12.88
C PHE A 453 3.65 20.32 13.45
N PHE A 454 2.82 20.94 12.60
CA PHE A 454 1.75 21.82 13.05
C PHE A 454 0.79 21.12 14.03
N PHE A 455 0.25 19.96 13.66
CA PHE A 455 -0.68 19.23 14.52
C PHE A 455 0.00 18.72 15.80
N TYR A 456 1.22 18.23 15.71
CA TYR A 456 1.97 17.72 16.86
C TYR A 456 2.23 18.84 17.89
N TYR A 457 2.77 19.99 17.46
CA TYR A 457 3.12 21.07 18.38
C TYR A 457 1.88 21.78 18.95
N ARG A 458 0.83 21.97 18.15
CA ARG A 458 -0.45 22.48 18.64
C ARG A 458 -1.02 21.62 19.76
N SER A 459 -1.06 20.31 19.55
CA SER A 459 -1.54 19.36 20.55
C SER A 459 -0.65 19.34 21.81
N SER A 460 0.66 19.53 21.65
CA SER A 460 1.60 19.59 22.78
C SER A 460 1.34 20.84 23.65
N SER A 461 1.06 21.99 23.04
CA SER A 461 0.75 23.24 23.77
C SER A 461 -0.55 23.10 24.59
N GLU A 462 -1.61 22.55 24.00
CA GLU A 462 -2.88 22.32 24.70
C GLU A 462 -2.73 21.37 25.91
N ARG A 463 -1.83 20.38 25.83
CA ARG A 463 -1.54 19.48 26.97
C ARG A 463 -0.81 20.18 28.12
N VAL A 464 0.11 21.08 27.80
CA VAL A 464 0.85 21.86 28.82
C VAL A 464 -0.09 22.81 29.56
N GLU A 465 -1.00 23.49 28.85
CA GLU A 465 -1.99 24.36 29.47
C GLU A 465 -2.95 23.62 30.39
N VAL A 466 -3.44 22.42 29.97
CA VAL A 466 -4.33 21.62 30.83
C VAL A 466 -3.62 21.13 32.09
N MET A 467 -2.33 20.78 32.01
CA MET A 467 -1.54 20.42 33.20
C MET A 467 -1.28 21.65 34.10
N ALA A 468 -1.00 22.81 33.53
CA ALA A 468 -0.76 24.02 34.30
C ALA A 468 -2.02 24.50 35.06
N VAL A 469 -3.19 24.41 34.44
CA VAL A 469 -4.48 24.79 35.08
C VAL A 469 -4.87 23.73 36.15
N GLY A 470 -4.55 22.46 35.97
CA GLY A 470 -4.81 21.41 36.97
C GLY A 470 -3.92 21.48 38.20
N THR A 471 -2.78 22.17 38.14
CA THR A 471 -1.86 22.35 39.29
C THR A 471 -2.12 23.63 40.07
N THR A 472 -2.90 24.59 39.53
CA THR A 472 -3.27 25.83 40.19
C THR A 472 -4.63 25.79 40.94
N GLY A 473 -5.33 24.63 40.87
CA GLY A 473 -6.65 24.41 41.46
C GLY A 473 -6.66 23.50 42.72
N THR A 474 -5.49 23.27 43.35
CA THR A 474 -5.39 22.59 44.68
C THR A 474 -4.84 23.56 45.73
#